data_c21d69811e4e8dba89d7d89a71a1c923
#
_entry.id   c21d69811e4e8dba89d7d89a71a1c923
#
_cell.length_a   1.000
_cell.length_b   1.000
_cell.length_c   1.000
_cell.angle_alpha   90.00
_cell.angle_beta   90.00
_cell.angle_gamma   90.00
#
_symmetry.space_group_name_H-M   'P 1'
#
loop_
_entity.id
_entity.type
_entity.pdbx_description
1 polymer ?
#
loop_
_entity_poly.entity_id
_entity_poly.type
_entity_poly.pdbx_seq_one_letter_code
_entity_poly.pdbx_strand_id
1 'polypeptide(L)'
;MNVAAIVLAAGASSRFGSPKALALLEGRPILEHVLDAVRTAGIDEIVVVLGHAAQEIEDGIDWLSEHRVRNPDPRHLSGSLQIGLAAALEIEPPVKAVVVVLGDQPRTRPEVIRALISAGRSDDEHPVVIPHYADGGGANPVLLLSAGFPLVALVAGDHGLGVLLAARPDRVVTVPLPGSNPDLDTPEDLEALRRTSLG
;
A
#
# COMPACT_ATOMS: atom_id res chain seq x y z
N MET A 1 8.70 -15.26 -9.08
CA MET A 1 7.36 -14.67 -9.40
C MET A 1 7.58 -13.20 -9.67
N ASN A 2 7.12 -12.65 -10.80
CA ASN A 2 7.22 -11.21 -11.06
C ASN A 2 6.16 -10.50 -10.22
N VAL A 3 6.59 -9.62 -9.30
CA VAL A 3 5.74 -8.91 -8.34
C VAL A 3 5.94 -7.42 -8.52
N ALA A 4 4.86 -6.67 -8.66
CA ALA A 4 4.89 -5.22 -8.57
C ALA A 4 4.28 -4.74 -7.24
N ALA A 5 4.62 -3.51 -6.84
CA ALA A 5 3.93 -2.84 -5.75
C ALA A 5 3.00 -1.74 -6.30
N ILE A 6 1.85 -1.56 -5.65
CA ILE A 6 0.96 -0.43 -5.86
C ILE A 6 0.92 0.35 -4.55
N VAL A 7 1.51 1.55 -4.56
CA VAL A 7 1.51 2.45 -3.39
C VAL A 7 0.39 3.48 -3.57
N LEU A 8 -0.60 3.46 -2.69
CA LEU A 8 -1.75 4.36 -2.75
C LEU A 8 -1.48 5.63 -1.94
N ALA A 9 -1.20 6.73 -2.61
CA ALA A 9 -0.90 8.04 -2.03
C ALA A 9 -1.84 9.14 -2.57
N ALA A 10 -3.08 8.78 -2.92
CA ALA A 10 -4.05 9.68 -3.55
C ALA A 10 -4.99 10.39 -2.56
N GLY A 11 -4.91 10.10 -1.27
CA GLY A 11 -5.81 10.61 -0.25
C GLY A 11 -5.76 12.13 -0.07
N ALA A 12 -6.90 12.74 0.32
CA ALA A 12 -7.05 14.19 0.47
C ALA A 12 -6.29 14.79 1.67
N SER A 13 -5.83 13.97 2.63
CA SER A 13 -5.14 14.42 3.86
C SER A 13 -5.88 15.52 4.65
N SER A 14 -7.22 15.55 4.59
CA SER A 14 -8.05 16.66 5.06
C SER A 14 -7.85 17.01 6.54
N ARG A 15 -7.51 16.02 7.38
CA ARG A 15 -7.24 16.22 8.82
C ARG A 15 -5.80 16.67 9.11
N PHE A 16 -4.90 16.54 8.13
CA PHE A 16 -3.48 16.88 8.28
C PHE A 16 -3.16 18.35 7.93
N GLY A 17 -4.04 19.01 7.17
CA GLY A 17 -3.84 20.40 6.74
C GLY A 17 -2.77 20.59 5.65
N SER A 18 -2.04 19.53 5.28
CA SER A 18 -1.03 19.48 4.23
C SER A 18 -0.98 18.06 3.67
N PRO A 19 -0.34 17.82 2.51
CA PRO A 19 -0.20 16.48 1.97
C PRO A 19 0.51 15.55 2.96
N LYS A 20 -0.22 14.56 3.51
CA LYS A 20 0.29 13.62 4.52
C LYS A 20 1.56 12.90 4.03
N ALA A 21 1.62 12.57 2.74
CA ALA A 21 2.77 11.94 2.10
C ALA A 21 4.09 12.73 2.28
N LEU A 22 4.01 14.06 2.40
CA LEU A 22 5.14 14.97 2.59
C LEU A 22 5.44 15.30 4.06
N ALA A 23 4.59 14.90 5.01
CA ALA A 23 4.84 15.11 6.42
C ALA A 23 6.13 14.38 6.83
N LEU A 24 6.97 15.05 7.65
CA LEU A 24 8.30 14.54 7.97
C LEU A 24 8.27 13.58 9.16
N LEU A 25 8.77 12.38 8.97
CA LEU A 25 9.13 11.43 10.01
C LEU A 25 10.64 11.24 9.97
N GLU A 26 11.33 11.47 11.10
CA GLU A 26 12.80 11.37 11.18
C GLU A 26 13.54 12.19 10.11
N GLY A 27 12.98 13.36 9.75
CA GLY A 27 13.56 14.30 8.78
C GLY A 27 13.29 13.95 7.30
N ARG A 28 12.53 12.91 7.01
CA ARG A 28 12.18 12.47 5.64
C ARG A 28 10.66 12.39 5.44
N PRO A 29 10.15 12.62 4.23
CA PRO A 29 8.74 12.44 3.91
C PRO A 29 8.22 11.04 4.24
N ILE A 30 6.99 10.95 4.76
CA ILE A 30 6.34 9.67 5.09
C ILE A 30 6.33 8.71 3.90
N LEU A 31 6.04 9.21 2.70
CA LEU A 31 5.98 8.38 1.51
C LEU A 31 7.33 7.74 1.17
N GLU A 32 8.45 8.42 1.42
CA GLU A 32 9.78 7.85 1.20
C GLU A 32 10.07 6.64 2.10
N HIS A 33 9.62 6.67 3.37
CA HIS A 33 9.74 5.50 4.24
C HIS A 33 9.00 4.29 3.69
N VAL A 34 7.80 4.52 3.12
CA VAL A 34 7.01 3.45 2.48
C VAL A 34 7.72 2.92 1.24
N LEU A 35 8.21 3.80 0.37
CA LEU A 35 8.94 3.42 -0.86
C LEU A 35 10.20 2.63 -0.51
N ASP A 36 10.97 3.06 0.48
CA ASP A 36 12.16 2.35 0.95
C ASP A 36 11.84 0.95 1.48
N ALA A 37 10.73 0.81 2.20
CA ALA A 37 10.29 -0.51 2.68
C ALA A 37 9.97 -1.45 1.52
N VAL A 38 9.31 -0.96 0.48
CA VAL A 38 8.98 -1.73 -0.73
C VAL A 38 10.24 -2.11 -1.50
N ARG A 39 11.14 -1.16 -1.75
CA ARG A 39 12.45 -1.40 -2.42
C ARG A 39 13.29 -2.42 -1.62
N THR A 40 13.38 -2.23 -0.30
CA THR A 40 14.12 -3.14 0.60
C THR A 40 13.50 -4.55 0.63
N ALA A 41 12.21 -4.68 0.36
CA ALA A 41 11.57 -5.99 0.20
C ALA A 41 12.00 -6.72 -1.08
N GLY A 42 12.67 -6.04 -2.01
CA GLY A 42 13.15 -6.58 -3.29
C GLY A 42 12.11 -6.48 -4.40
N ILE A 43 11.25 -5.44 -4.36
CA ILE A 43 10.32 -5.11 -5.44
C ILE A 43 10.88 -3.92 -6.21
N ASP A 44 11.22 -4.13 -7.48
CA ASP A 44 11.78 -3.10 -8.35
C ASP A 44 10.68 -2.33 -9.11
N GLU A 45 9.58 -3.01 -9.43
CA GLU A 45 8.46 -2.44 -10.18
C GLU A 45 7.44 -1.83 -9.20
N ILE A 46 7.43 -0.50 -9.08
CA ILE A 46 6.60 0.23 -8.12
C ILE A 46 5.73 1.24 -8.87
N VAL A 47 4.42 1.08 -8.76
CA VAL A 47 3.43 2.05 -9.25
C VAL A 47 2.94 2.88 -8.07
N VAL A 48 3.10 4.20 -8.14
CA VAL A 48 2.59 5.13 -7.11
C VAL A 48 1.40 5.87 -7.66
N VAL A 49 0.26 5.73 -7.00
CA VAL A 49 -0.98 6.42 -7.39
C VAL A 49 -1.12 7.69 -6.58
N LEU A 50 -1.07 8.82 -7.27
CA LEU A 50 -1.19 10.17 -6.72
C LEU A 50 -2.60 10.75 -6.98
N GLY A 51 -3.02 11.69 -6.16
CA GLY A 51 -4.35 12.28 -6.23
C GLY A 51 -4.39 13.78 -5.98
N HIS A 52 -5.05 14.21 -4.90
CA HIS A 52 -5.34 15.61 -4.61
C HIS A 52 -4.13 16.56 -4.62
N ALA A 53 -3.00 16.11 -4.11
CA ALA A 53 -1.78 16.92 -4.03
C ALA A 53 -0.67 16.36 -4.95
N ALA A 54 -1.05 15.79 -6.10
CA ALA A 54 -0.12 15.07 -6.96
C ALA A 54 1.12 15.88 -7.32
N GLN A 55 0.96 17.17 -7.72
CA GLN A 55 2.10 18.01 -8.10
C GLN A 55 3.02 18.30 -6.92
N GLU A 56 2.47 18.63 -5.75
CA GLU A 56 3.28 18.89 -4.55
C GLU A 56 4.07 17.66 -4.12
N ILE A 57 3.43 16.48 -4.20
CA ILE A 57 4.08 15.20 -3.86
C ILE A 57 5.17 14.88 -4.90
N GLU A 58 4.90 15.08 -6.19
CA GLU A 58 5.89 14.87 -7.25
C GLU A 58 7.13 15.74 -7.08
N ASP A 59 6.95 16.99 -6.62
CA ASP A 59 8.03 17.95 -6.42
C ASP A 59 8.79 17.73 -5.10
N GLY A 60 8.16 17.08 -4.12
CA GLY A 60 8.68 16.95 -2.75
C GLY A 60 9.25 15.58 -2.37
N ILE A 61 9.27 14.61 -3.27
CA ILE A 61 9.77 13.25 -3.05
C ILE A 61 11.01 12.97 -3.91
N ASP A 62 12.00 12.31 -3.34
CA ASP A 62 13.16 11.78 -4.07
C ASP A 62 12.79 10.48 -4.79
N TRP A 63 12.32 10.64 -6.04
CA TRP A 63 11.93 9.52 -6.90
C TRP A 63 13.16 8.81 -7.47
N LEU A 64 13.09 7.48 -7.59
CA LEU A 64 14.07 6.68 -8.33
C LEU A 64 13.47 6.22 -9.66
N SER A 65 12.89 5.02 -9.68
CA SER A 65 12.34 4.38 -10.89
C SER A 65 10.83 4.14 -10.82
N GLU A 66 10.14 4.72 -9.85
CA GLU A 66 8.71 4.50 -9.64
C GLU A 66 7.87 5.05 -10.79
N HIS A 67 6.91 4.26 -11.24
CA HIS A 67 5.89 4.67 -12.20
C HIS A 67 4.81 5.49 -11.47
N ARG A 68 4.77 6.79 -11.70
CA ARG A 68 3.76 7.67 -11.10
C ARG A 68 2.55 7.78 -12.00
N VAL A 69 1.38 7.47 -11.45
CA VAL A 69 0.09 7.62 -12.13
C VAL A 69 -0.82 8.54 -11.33
N ARG A 70 -1.59 9.37 -12.02
CA ARG A 70 -2.51 10.31 -11.38
C ARG A 70 -3.93 9.77 -11.45
N ASN A 71 -4.60 9.74 -10.29
CA ASN A 71 -6.04 9.53 -10.24
C ASN A 71 -6.73 10.89 -10.42
N PRO A 72 -7.48 11.13 -11.52
CA PRO A 72 -8.15 12.40 -11.78
C PRO A 72 -9.36 12.62 -10.86
N ASP A 73 -9.90 11.54 -10.24
CA ASP A 73 -11.01 11.58 -9.31
C ASP A 73 -10.69 10.79 -8.03
N PRO A 74 -9.82 11.33 -7.15
CA PRO A 74 -9.32 10.61 -5.99
C PRO A 74 -10.29 10.63 -4.80
N ARG A 75 -11.60 10.70 -5.06
CA ARG A 75 -12.63 10.72 -4.00
C ARG A 75 -12.72 9.40 -3.24
N HIS A 76 -12.35 8.28 -3.89
CA HIS A 76 -12.48 6.95 -3.31
C HIS A 76 -11.21 6.12 -3.50
N LEU A 77 -10.88 5.34 -2.48
CA LEU A 77 -9.72 4.44 -2.48
C LEU A 77 -9.81 3.40 -3.61
N SER A 78 -11.02 2.91 -3.90
CA SER A 78 -11.28 1.94 -4.96
C SER A 78 -10.81 2.40 -6.34
N GLY A 79 -11.07 3.65 -6.71
CA GLY A 79 -10.62 4.22 -7.99
C GLY A 79 -9.09 4.27 -8.09
N SER A 80 -8.42 4.66 -7.02
CA SER A 80 -6.95 4.66 -6.96
C SER A 80 -6.38 3.25 -7.11
N LEU A 81 -6.97 2.26 -6.46
CA LEU A 81 -6.54 0.87 -6.58
C LEU A 81 -6.73 0.32 -8.00
N GLN A 82 -7.86 0.62 -8.65
CA GLN A 82 -8.13 0.22 -10.04
C GLN A 82 -7.12 0.83 -11.02
N ILE A 83 -6.82 2.12 -10.88
CA ILE A 83 -5.82 2.83 -11.70
C ILE A 83 -4.43 2.23 -11.48
N GLY A 84 -4.05 1.99 -10.23
CA GLY A 84 -2.76 1.38 -9.89
C GLY A 84 -2.61 -0.02 -10.46
N LEU A 85 -3.66 -0.85 -10.39
CA LEU A 85 -3.64 -2.19 -10.99
C LEU A 85 -3.54 -2.12 -12.51
N ALA A 86 -4.31 -1.25 -13.16
CA ALA A 86 -4.25 -1.08 -14.61
C ALA A 86 -2.82 -0.73 -15.06
N ALA A 87 -2.17 0.22 -14.40
CA ALA A 87 -0.79 0.58 -14.69
C ALA A 87 0.20 -0.57 -14.42
N ALA A 88 0.02 -1.32 -13.34
CA ALA A 88 0.88 -2.47 -13.03
C ALA A 88 0.75 -3.60 -14.07
N LEU A 89 -0.41 -3.74 -14.70
CA LEU A 89 -0.64 -4.75 -15.75
C LEU A 89 0.01 -4.40 -17.10
N GLU A 90 0.45 -3.16 -17.29
CA GLU A 90 1.19 -2.71 -18.48
C GLU A 90 2.72 -2.97 -18.38
N ILE A 91 3.19 -3.41 -17.19
CA ILE A 91 4.61 -3.71 -16.97
C ILE A 91 5.02 -5.00 -17.69
N GLU A 92 6.17 -4.95 -18.38
CA GLU A 92 6.78 -6.11 -19.02
C GLU A 92 8.09 -6.52 -18.29
N PRO A 93 8.31 -7.79 -18.01
CA PRO A 93 7.43 -8.96 -18.28
C PRO A 93 6.18 -8.96 -17.38
N PRO A 94 5.09 -9.68 -17.81
CA PRO A 94 3.80 -9.61 -17.13
C PRO A 94 3.85 -9.89 -15.64
N VAL A 95 3.22 -9.03 -14.86
CA VAL A 95 3.11 -9.13 -13.41
C VAL A 95 2.21 -10.31 -13.02
N LYS A 96 2.65 -11.13 -12.06
CA LYS A 96 1.93 -12.30 -11.53
C LYS A 96 1.29 -12.07 -10.18
N ALA A 97 1.74 -11.02 -9.49
CA ALA A 97 1.15 -10.59 -8.22
C ALA A 97 1.41 -9.10 -8.02
N VAL A 98 0.56 -8.44 -7.26
CA VAL A 98 0.78 -7.06 -6.79
C VAL A 98 0.70 -7.00 -5.27
N VAL A 99 1.59 -6.22 -4.65
CA VAL A 99 1.50 -5.85 -3.24
C VAL A 99 0.89 -4.46 -3.15
N VAL A 100 -0.28 -4.35 -2.56
CA VAL A 100 -0.95 -3.07 -2.31
C VAL A 100 -0.49 -2.52 -0.98
N VAL A 101 0.09 -1.33 -0.97
CA VAL A 101 0.63 -0.64 0.20
C VAL A 101 -0.03 0.73 0.33
N LEU A 102 -0.33 1.16 1.54
CA LEU A 102 -0.84 2.51 1.79
C LEU A 102 0.32 3.48 2.01
N GLY A 103 0.29 4.63 1.31
CA GLY A 103 1.35 5.64 1.36
C GLY A 103 1.43 6.42 2.68
N ASP A 104 0.51 6.17 3.61
CA ASP A 104 0.45 6.77 4.94
C ASP A 104 0.78 5.80 6.08
N GLN A 105 1.38 4.65 5.75
CA GLN A 105 1.85 3.66 6.72
C GLN A 105 3.39 3.56 6.73
N PRO A 106 4.12 4.56 7.28
CA PRO A 106 5.59 4.61 7.24
C PRO A 106 6.27 3.50 8.03
N ARG A 107 5.52 2.78 8.88
CA ARG A 107 5.99 1.60 9.63
C ARG A 107 5.80 0.29 8.86
N THR A 108 5.43 0.35 7.59
CA THR A 108 5.43 -0.83 6.71
C THR A 108 6.84 -1.45 6.71
N ARG A 109 6.91 -2.73 7.05
CA ARG A 109 8.20 -3.43 7.22
C ARG A 109 8.49 -4.31 6.00
N PRO A 110 9.73 -4.27 5.46
CA PRO A 110 10.13 -5.13 4.34
C PRO A 110 9.92 -6.63 4.60
N GLU A 111 10.10 -7.06 5.86
CA GLU A 111 9.92 -8.45 6.29
C GLU A 111 8.46 -8.90 6.13
N VAL A 112 7.50 -7.99 6.40
CA VAL A 112 6.07 -8.26 6.21
C VAL A 112 5.78 -8.49 4.73
N ILE A 113 6.24 -7.59 3.86
CA ILE A 113 6.08 -7.73 2.41
C ILE A 113 6.66 -9.05 1.91
N ARG A 114 7.90 -9.39 2.33
CA ARG A 114 8.54 -10.66 1.96
C ARG A 114 7.77 -11.88 2.48
N ALA A 115 7.21 -11.82 3.69
CA ALA A 115 6.42 -12.90 4.27
C ALA A 115 5.14 -13.15 3.46
N LEU A 116 4.43 -12.08 3.05
CA LEU A 116 3.25 -12.20 2.20
C LEU A 116 3.59 -12.80 0.84
N ILE A 117 4.67 -12.34 0.19
CA ILE A 117 5.12 -12.87 -1.11
C ILE A 117 5.49 -14.37 -0.97
N SER A 118 6.14 -14.75 0.12
CA SER A 118 6.51 -16.13 0.38
C SER A 118 5.31 -17.04 0.64
N ALA A 119 4.27 -16.50 1.31
CA ALA A 119 3.02 -17.22 1.57
C ALA A 119 2.09 -17.27 0.34
N GLY A 120 2.29 -16.35 -0.63
CA GLY A 120 1.52 -16.33 -1.88
C GLY A 120 1.75 -17.61 -2.67
N ARG A 121 0.66 -18.30 -2.99
CA ARG A 121 0.68 -19.53 -3.79
C ARG A 121 0.08 -19.24 -5.15
N SER A 122 0.53 -19.96 -6.17
CA SER A 122 -0.11 -19.96 -7.50
C SER A 122 -1.42 -20.76 -7.47
N ASP A 123 -2.24 -20.50 -6.51
CA ASP A 123 -3.46 -21.20 -6.17
C ASP A 123 -4.63 -20.22 -6.41
N ASP A 124 -5.47 -20.57 -7.37
CA ASP A 124 -6.61 -19.75 -7.76
C ASP A 124 -7.71 -19.70 -6.68
N GLU A 125 -7.69 -20.63 -5.72
CA GLU A 125 -8.66 -20.66 -4.62
C GLU A 125 -8.39 -19.56 -3.58
N HIS A 126 -7.11 -19.27 -3.31
CA HIS A 126 -6.71 -18.28 -2.29
C HIS A 126 -5.85 -17.16 -2.90
N PRO A 127 -6.41 -16.33 -3.79
CA PRO A 127 -5.64 -15.35 -4.54
C PRO A 127 -5.22 -14.12 -3.73
N VAL A 128 -5.53 -14.06 -2.45
CA VAL A 128 -5.24 -12.91 -1.57
C VAL A 128 -4.49 -13.37 -0.33
N VAL A 129 -3.41 -12.64 0.01
CA VAL A 129 -2.66 -12.86 1.25
C VAL A 129 -2.61 -11.57 2.05
N ILE A 130 -2.96 -11.64 3.33
CA ILE A 130 -2.97 -10.49 4.25
C ILE A 130 -2.18 -10.80 5.54
N PRO A 131 -1.62 -9.77 6.20
CA PRO A 131 -1.04 -9.92 7.52
C PRO A 131 -2.13 -10.04 8.59
N HIS A 132 -1.80 -10.73 9.68
CA HIS A 132 -2.52 -10.66 10.94
C HIS A 132 -1.51 -10.26 12.02
N TYR A 133 -1.56 -9.01 12.43
CA TYR A 133 -0.62 -8.46 13.39
C TYR A 133 -1.00 -8.81 14.82
N ALA A 134 -0.03 -9.24 15.62
CA ALA A 134 -0.24 -9.63 17.01
C ALA A 134 -0.73 -8.46 17.89
N ASP A 135 -0.27 -7.24 17.60
CA ASP A 135 -0.60 -6.04 18.37
C ASP A 135 -1.74 -5.23 17.73
N GLY A 136 -2.51 -5.86 16.84
CA GLY A 136 -3.63 -5.24 16.14
C GLY A 136 -3.18 -4.39 14.94
N GLY A 137 -4.14 -3.73 14.32
CA GLY A 137 -3.94 -2.93 13.11
C GLY A 137 -4.74 -3.46 11.92
N GLY A 138 -4.63 -2.79 10.80
CA GLY A 138 -5.29 -3.16 9.54
C GLY A 138 -4.67 -4.37 8.86
N ALA A 139 -5.28 -4.80 7.76
CA ALA A 139 -4.84 -5.92 6.94
C ALA A 139 -3.86 -5.49 5.81
N ASN A 140 -3.16 -4.38 5.97
CA ASN A 140 -2.19 -3.89 4.99
C ASN A 140 -0.73 -4.22 5.43
N PRO A 141 0.15 -4.44 4.45
CA PRO A 141 -0.08 -4.52 3.01
C PRO A 141 -0.88 -5.77 2.58
N VAL A 142 -1.48 -5.73 1.38
CA VAL A 142 -2.23 -6.86 0.80
C VAL A 142 -1.48 -7.38 -0.41
N LEU A 143 -1.21 -8.68 -0.48
CA LEU A 143 -0.75 -9.33 -1.70
C LEU A 143 -1.97 -9.86 -2.48
N LEU A 144 -2.07 -9.50 -3.76
CA LEU A 144 -3.01 -10.05 -4.71
C LEU A 144 -2.24 -10.88 -5.75
N LEU A 145 -2.55 -12.15 -5.86
CA LEU A 145 -2.11 -13.00 -6.98
C LEU A 145 -2.95 -12.69 -8.23
N SER A 146 -2.50 -13.06 -9.40
CA SER A 146 -3.18 -12.75 -10.68
C SER A 146 -4.64 -13.20 -10.70
N ALA A 147 -4.98 -14.33 -10.10
CA ALA A 147 -6.37 -14.79 -9.96
C ALA A 147 -7.25 -13.88 -9.06
N GLY A 148 -6.62 -13.03 -8.27
CA GLY A 148 -7.29 -12.02 -7.44
C GLY A 148 -7.52 -10.67 -8.13
N PHE A 149 -6.87 -10.40 -9.25
CA PHE A 149 -7.00 -9.11 -9.94
C PHE A 149 -8.45 -8.73 -10.29
N PRO A 150 -9.31 -9.67 -10.74
CA PRO A 150 -10.71 -9.34 -10.99
C PRO A 150 -11.48 -8.86 -9.75
N LEU A 151 -11.02 -9.19 -8.54
CA LEU A 151 -11.64 -8.73 -7.29
C LEU A 151 -11.55 -7.21 -7.14
N VAL A 152 -10.51 -6.57 -7.70
CA VAL A 152 -10.33 -5.12 -7.64
C VAL A 152 -11.48 -4.37 -8.34
N ALA A 153 -12.05 -4.94 -9.39
CA ALA A 153 -13.21 -4.35 -10.07
C ALA A 153 -14.49 -4.37 -9.21
N LEU A 154 -14.54 -5.22 -8.17
CA LEU A 154 -15.67 -5.33 -7.26
C LEU A 154 -15.55 -4.38 -6.05
N VAL A 155 -14.39 -3.77 -5.85
CA VAL A 155 -14.16 -2.81 -4.77
C VAL A 155 -14.86 -1.50 -5.09
N ALA A 156 -15.60 -0.95 -4.13
CA ALA A 156 -16.31 0.30 -4.28
C ALA A 156 -16.14 1.21 -3.03
N GLY A 157 -16.09 2.52 -3.24
CA GLY A 157 -15.99 3.51 -2.17
C GLY A 157 -14.64 3.49 -1.45
N ASP A 158 -14.66 3.89 -0.17
CA ASP A 158 -13.46 4.06 0.66
C ASP A 158 -13.05 2.82 1.45
N HIS A 159 -13.83 1.75 1.34
CA HIS A 159 -13.60 0.53 2.14
C HIS A 159 -12.44 -0.34 1.63
N GLY A 160 -11.86 0.00 0.49
CA GLY A 160 -10.74 -0.74 -0.08
C GLY A 160 -11.05 -2.24 -0.23
N LEU A 161 -10.00 -3.05 -0.23
CA LEU A 161 -10.12 -4.51 -0.27
C LEU A 161 -10.68 -5.10 1.02
N GLY A 162 -10.52 -4.44 2.16
CA GLY A 162 -10.82 -5.00 3.49
C GLY A 162 -12.25 -5.53 3.63
N VAL A 163 -13.26 -4.77 3.20
CA VAL A 163 -14.67 -5.19 3.27
C VAL A 163 -14.95 -6.37 2.35
N LEU A 164 -14.39 -6.35 1.13
CA LEU A 164 -14.54 -7.45 0.17
C LEU A 164 -13.92 -8.74 0.73
N LEU A 165 -12.73 -8.63 1.34
CA LEU A 165 -12.00 -9.77 1.91
C LEU A 165 -12.71 -10.34 3.15
N ALA A 166 -13.27 -9.48 4.00
CA ALA A 166 -14.07 -9.91 5.16
C ALA A 166 -15.33 -10.68 4.74
N ALA A 167 -15.90 -10.35 3.57
CA ALA A 167 -17.05 -11.08 3.02
C ALA A 167 -16.66 -12.41 2.33
N ARG A 168 -15.36 -12.66 2.10
CA ARG A 168 -14.85 -13.85 1.39
C ARG A 168 -13.61 -14.42 2.08
N PRO A 169 -13.71 -14.87 3.33
CA PRO A 169 -12.57 -15.39 4.07
C PRO A 169 -11.99 -16.66 3.45
N ASP A 170 -12.80 -17.39 2.70
CA ASP A 170 -12.41 -18.58 1.91
C ASP A 170 -11.43 -18.27 0.78
N ARG A 171 -11.28 -17.01 0.39
CA ARG A 171 -10.37 -16.54 -0.67
C ARG A 171 -9.06 -15.95 -0.13
N VAL A 172 -8.86 -15.99 1.18
CA VAL A 172 -7.80 -15.24 1.85
C VAL A 172 -6.90 -16.15 2.68
N VAL A 173 -5.59 -16.05 2.43
CA VAL A 173 -4.57 -16.59 3.33
C VAL A 173 -4.16 -15.50 4.32
N THR A 174 -4.16 -15.82 5.60
CA THR A 174 -3.74 -14.91 6.66
C THR A 174 -2.38 -15.32 7.22
N VAL A 175 -1.41 -14.40 7.25
CA VAL A 175 -0.06 -14.63 7.77
C VAL A 175 0.07 -13.99 9.14
N PRO A 176 0.27 -14.77 10.23
CA PRO A 176 0.51 -14.23 11.56
C PRO A 176 1.86 -13.55 11.63
N LEU A 177 1.90 -12.30 12.11
CA LEU A 177 3.10 -11.47 12.16
C LEU A 177 3.16 -10.70 13.49
N PRO A 178 4.36 -10.47 14.05
CA PRO A 178 4.53 -9.66 15.25
C PRO A 178 4.34 -8.16 14.96
N GLY A 179 3.99 -7.39 15.99
CA GLY A 179 3.87 -5.93 15.94
C GLY A 179 2.55 -5.47 15.34
N SER A 180 2.57 -4.25 14.81
CA SER A 180 1.43 -3.57 14.18
C SER A 180 1.88 -2.76 12.96
N ASN A 181 0.92 -2.28 12.17
CA ASN A 181 1.15 -1.34 11.07
C ASN A 181 0.01 -0.31 11.05
N PRO A 182 0.08 0.72 11.94
CA PRO A 182 -0.99 1.71 12.07
C PRO A 182 -1.00 2.70 10.91
N ASP A 183 -2.20 3.15 10.56
CA ASP A 183 -2.38 4.31 9.68
C ASP A 183 -2.00 5.60 10.44
N LEU A 184 -1.48 6.56 9.72
CA LEU A 184 -1.30 7.92 10.23
C LEU A 184 -2.47 8.78 9.73
N ASP A 185 -3.45 9.07 10.58
CA ASP A 185 -4.64 9.83 10.20
C ASP A 185 -4.61 11.28 10.65
N THR A 186 -3.88 11.57 11.70
CA THR A 186 -3.81 12.89 12.33
C THR A 186 -2.36 13.32 12.60
N PRO A 187 -2.08 14.63 12.77
CA PRO A 187 -0.79 15.10 13.25
C PRO A 187 -0.38 14.48 14.59
N GLU A 188 -1.33 14.19 15.47
CA GLU A 188 -1.11 13.55 16.76
C GLU A 188 -0.57 12.13 16.62
N ASP A 189 -1.03 11.37 15.61
CA ASP A 189 -0.50 10.03 15.30
C ASP A 189 0.97 10.13 14.90
N LEU A 190 1.32 11.13 14.09
CA LEU A 190 2.70 11.37 13.68
C LEU A 190 3.58 11.72 14.88
N GLU A 191 3.12 12.58 15.80
CA GLU A 191 3.85 12.91 17.01
C GLU A 191 4.01 11.70 17.95
N ALA A 192 3.00 10.84 18.03
CA ALA A 192 3.09 9.59 18.78
C ALA A 192 4.15 8.66 18.17
N LEU A 193 4.18 8.57 16.84
CA LEU A 193 5.14 7.76 16.11
C LEU A 193 6.59 8.25 16.30
N ARG A 194 6.82 9.57 16.25
CA ARG A 194 8.13 10.20 16.52
C ARG A 194 8.67 9.85 17.91
N ARG A 195 7.80 9.85 18.93
CA ARG A 195 8.20 9.50 20.31
C ARG A 195 8.66 8.04 20.45
N THR A 196 8.03 7.12 19.71
CA THR A 196 8.42 5.70 19.76
C THR A 196 9.69 5.38 18.98
N SER A 197 10.14 6.26 18.10
CA SER A 197 11.39 6.09 17.33
C SER A 197 12.64 6.53 18.12
N LEU A 198 12.48 7.28 19.20
CA LEU A 198 13.58 7.84 20.00
C LEU A 198 13.94 6.99 21.24
N GLY A 199 13.31 5.88 21.47
CA GLY A 199 13.52 4.95 22.58
C GLY A 199 14.01 3.59 22.10
#